data_4ce1eaf13bc995ab9906c23971855f19
#
_entry.id   4ce1eaf13bc995ab9906c23971855f19
#
_cell.length_a   1.000
_cell.length_b   1.000
_cell.length_c   1.000
_cell.angle_alpha   90.00
_cell.angle_beta   90.00
_cell.angle_gamma   90.00
#
_symmetry.space_group_name_H-M   'P 1'
#
loop_
_entity.id
_entity.type
_entity.pdbx_description
1 polymer ?
#
loop_
_entity_poly.entity_id
_entity_poly.type
_entity_poly.pdbx_seq_one_letter_code
_entity_poly.pdbx_strand_id
1 'polypeptide(L)'
;MESKKFLKKYLNAYSPVSQEVEGQKIWADYISEFADEMQTDNYGTVWAVIKGKSKKNKEPYKVVIEAHCDEISWIISHIGDDGKISVNRHGGSDVQIAPSKKVVIHTRKNGLVEGVFGWPAIHVRKGKDSAPELKNLFIDTGYDSKDKLTELGIEVGNIVTFSDEFSELGDYYVGKSLDNKIGGYIIAEVARRLKENDIKLPYDLYVVNSVQEEVGLYGAKMVAQTICPDIAIVTDVCHNTNTPMMDKSQDGDIKGGKGGVLEHTAQNHRKLIELIREVSDKECIPYQLEVGSYGNDTMGFFLANGGIPTVIIATPLKYMHTTVEMAHKEDVESVIKMFYYTLQNIENGQSFKYHKF
;
A
#
# COMPACT_ATOMS: atom_id res chain seq x y z
N MET A 1 0.83 -10.39 18.69
CA MET A 1 -0.62 -10.41 18.27
C MET A 1 -0.79 -11.51 17.24
N GLU A 2 -1.92 -12.25 17.23
CA GLU A 2 -2.18 -13.28 16.21
C GLU A 2 -2.32 -12.64 14.80
N SER A 3 -1.73 -13.28 13.78
CA SER A 3 -1.65 -12.76 12.38
C SER A 3 -3.01 -12.35 11.80
N LYS A 4 -4.04 -13.19 11.91
CA LYS A 4 -5.39 -12.87 11.40
C LYS A 4 -6.02 -11.68 12.13
N LYS A 5 -5.75 -11.51 13.42
CA LYS A 5 -6.21 -10.38 14.21
C LYS A 5 -5.48 -9.10 13.81
N PHE A 6 -4.18 -9.20 13.52
CA PHE A 6 -3.41 -8.09 12.98
C PHE A 6 -3.95 -7.65 11.62
N LEU A 7 -4.12 -8.58 10.67
CA LEU A 7 -4.67 -8.29 9.35
C LEU A 7 -5.98 -7.49 9.45
N LYS A 8 -6.96 -8.01 10.20
CA LYS A 8 -8.26 -7.35 10.36
C LYS A 8 -8.12 -5.95 10.99
N LYS A 9 -7.29 -5.81 12.02
CA LYS A 9 -7.10 -4.53 12.70
C LYS A 9 -6.41 -3.52 11.80
N TYR A 10 -5.40 -3.93 11.04
CA TYR A 10 -4.62 -3.08 10.16
C TYR A 10 -5.42 -2.61 8.94
N LEU A 11 -6.18 -3.52 8.31
CA LEU A 11 -7.04 -3.16 7.16
C LEU A 11 -8.23 -2.28 7.54
N ASN A 12 -8.69 -2.31 8.79
CA ASN A 12 -9.75 -1.41 9.28
C ASN A 12 -9.23 -0.07 9.81
N ALA A 13 -7.93 0.08 10.02
CA ALA A 13 -7.35 1.33 10.45
C ALA A 13 -7.48 2.40 9.35
N TYR A 14 -7.55 3.65 9.78
CA TYR A 14 -7.46 4.77 8.86
C TYR A 14 -5.99 5.19 8.72
N SER A 15 -5.53 5.27 7.47
CA SER A 15 -4.17 5.70 7.13
C SER A 15 -4.22 6.64 5.92
N PRO A 16 -5.04 7.71 5.95
CA PRO A 16 -5.10 8.58 4.78
C PRO A 16 -3.75 9.24 4.54
N VAL A 17 -3.44 9.48 3.28
CA VAL A 17 -2.24 10.21 2.86
C VAL A 17 -1.94 11.38 3.80
N SER A 18 -0.71 11.52 4.25
CA SER A 18 -0.20 12.54 5.18
C SER A 18 -0.71 12.43 6.64
N GLN A 19 -1.53 11.44 6.99
CA GLN A 19 -2.03 11.19 8.34
C GLN A 19 -2.08 9.67 8.65
N GLU A 20 -1.03 8.94 8.31
CA GLU A 20 -0.93 7.48 8.39
C GLU A 20 -0.69 6.96 9.81
N VAL A 21 -0.64 7.83 10.81
CA VAL A 21 -0.21 7.54 12.19
C VAL A 21 -0.90 6.34 12.82
N GLU A 22 -2.22 6.16 12.61
CA GLU A 22 -2.96 5.06 13.20
C GLU A 22 -2.53 3.70 12.61
N GLY A 23 -2.50 3.59 11.28
CA GLY A 23 -2.05 2.37 10.60
C GLY A 23 -0.61 2.05 10.91
N GLN A 24 0.27 3.05 10.87
CA GLN A 24 1.68 2.89 11.21
C GLN A 24 1.88 2.39 12.64
N LYS A 25 1.12 2.90 13.60
CA LYS A 25 1.19 2.42 14.98
C LYS A 25 0.79 0.96 15.11
N ILE A 26 -0.31 0.56 14.45
CA ILE A 26 -0.78 -0.84 14.49
C ILE A 26 0.25 -1.79 13.86
N TRP A 27 0.84 -1.36 12.74
CA TRP A 27 1.88 -2.12 12.06
C TRP A 27 3.15 -2.23 12.90
N ALA A 28 3.62 -1.12 13.47
CA ALA A 28 4.79 -1.07 14.34
C ALA A 28 4.61 -1.94 15.59
N ASP A 29 3.45 -1.86 16.25
CA ASP A 29 3.11 -2.68 17.42
C ASP A 29 3.18 -4.19 17.10
N TYR A 30 2.83 -4.58 15.86
CA TYR A 30 2.90 -5.98 15.45
C TYR A 30 4.32 -6.43 15.10
N ILE A 31 5.00 -5.69 14.22
CA ILE A 31 6.30 -6.11 13.68
C ILE A 31 7.43 -6.04 14.72
N SER A 32 7.30 -5.17 15.72
CA SER A 32 8.30 -5.00 16.78
C SER A 32 8.59 -6.30 17.54
N GLU A 33 7.64 -7.25 17.58
CA GLU A 33 7.84 -8.56 18.19
C GLU A 33 8.88 -9.43 17.43
N PHE A 34 9.16 -9.09 16.17
CA PHE A 34 10.00 -9.86 15.24
C PHE A 34 11.29 -9.14 14.83
N ALA A 35 11.45 -7.88 15.24
CA ALA A 35 12.57 -7.02 14.89
C ALA A 35 13.61 -6.90 16.03
N ASP A 36 14.82 -6.52 15.68
CA ASP A 36 15.87 -6.15 16.64
C ASP A 36 15.83 -4.64 16.95
N GLU A 37 15.43 -3.81 16.00
CA GLU A 37 15.31 -2.36 16.14
C GLU A 37 14.07 -1.84 15.39
N MET A 38 13.48 -0.75 15.90
CA MET A 38 12.42 0.01 15.25
C MET A 38 12.87 1.45 15.03
N GLN A 39 12.59 2.01 13.85
CA GLN A 39 12.99 3.37 13.49
C GLN A 39 11.84 4.07 12.72
N THR A 40 11.86 5.39 12.68
CA THR A 40 10.91 6.22 11.93
C THR A 40 11.57 7.50 11.46
N ASP A 41 11.01 8.12 10.42
CA ASP A 41 11.41 9.43 9.94
C ASP A 41 10.45 10.55 10.39
N ASN A 42 10.72 11.77 9.93
CA ASN A 42 9.93 12.96 10.27
C ASN A 42 8.54 12.99 9.61
N TYR A 43 8.28 12.16 8.61
CA TYR A 43 7.02 12.11 7.87
C TYR A 43 6.17 10.88 8.23
N GLY A 44 6.70 10.01 9.11
CA GLY A 44 5.93 8.89 9.65
C GLY A 44 6.17 7.55 8.95
N THR A 45 7.12 7.45 8.00
CA THR A 45 7.61 6.14 7.54
C THR A 45 8.18 5.38 8.73
N VAL A 46 7.76 4.13 8.89
CA VAL A 46 8.25 3.25 9.96
C VAL A 46 8.98 2.07 9.34
N TRP A 47 10.12 1.71 9.93
CA TRP A 47 10.80 0.48 9.52
C TRP A 47 11.36 -0.30 10.70
N ALA A 48 11.34 -1.61 10.53
CA ALA A 48 11.95 -2.58 11.43
C ALA A 48 13.29 -3.03 10.86
N VAL A 49 14.28 -3.27 11.73
CA VAL A 49 15.57 -3.83 11.33
C VAL A 49 15.73 -5.20 11.95
N ILE A 50 16.02 -6.20 11.13
CA ILE A 50 16.38 -7.56 11.54
C ILE A 50 17.88 -7.73 11.22
N LYS A 51 18.70 -7.81 12.27
CA LYS A 51 20.15 -7.89 12.13
C LYS A 51 20.59 -9.24 11.58
N GLY A 52 21.44 -9.17 10.58
CA GLY A 52 22.04 -10.35 9.97
C GLY A 52 23.28 -10.86 10.71
N LYS A 53 23.82 -11.98 10.23
CA LYS A 53 25.13 -12.50 10.65
C LYS A 53 26.25 -11.64 10.01
N SER A 54 26.54 -10.46 10.57
CA SER A 54 27.63 -9.65 10.04
C SER A 54 29.01 -10.21 10.42
N LYS A 55 29.98 -10.15 9.49
CA LYS A 55 31.38 -10.34 9.83
C LYS A 55 31.88 -9.08 10.55
N LYS A 56 32.52 -9.27 11.72
CA LYS A 56 33.17 -8.17 12.44
C LYS A 56 34.02 -7.32 11.47
N ASN A 57 33.85 -6.00 11.50
CA ASN A 57 34.61 -4.98 10.77
C ASN A 57 34.26 -4.74 9.28
N LYS A 58 33.06 -5.06 8.83
CA LYS A 58 32.53 -4.57 7.55
C LYS A 58 31.15 -3.96 7.75
N GLU A 59 30.85 -2.90 7.03
CA GLU A 59 29.47 -2.40 6.90
C GLU A 59 28.57 -3.53 6.45
N PRO A 60 27.43 -3.76 7.12
CA PRO A 60 26.51 -4.83 6.73
C PRO A 60 25.90 -4.52 5.37
N TYR A 61 25.77 -5.54 4.54
CA TYR A 61 24.96 -5.48 3.32
C TYR A 61 23.50 -5.25 3.73
N LYS A 62 22.80 -4.34 3.09
CA LYS A 62 21.45 -3.90 3.46
C LYS A 62 20.46 -4.30 2.39
N VAL A 63 19.45 -5.05 2.76
CA VAL A 63 18.33 -5.40 1.90
C VAL A 63 17.06 -4.75 2.47
N VAL A 64 16.32 -4.07 1.63
CA VAL A 64 15.01 -3.51 1.97
C VAL A 64 13.92 -4.39 1.37
N ILE A 65 12.88 -4.68 2.15
CA ILE A 65 11.55 -5.04 1.65
C ILE A 65 10.59 -3.94 2.06
N GLU A 66 9.69 -3.54 1.16
CA GLU A 66 8.91 -2.32 1.33
C GLU A 66 7.49 -2.48 0.82
N ALA A 67 6.55 -1.79 1.48
CA ALA A 67 5.16 -1.55 1.08
C ALA A 67 4.69 -0.21 1.63
N HIS A 68 3.72 0.46 0.98
CA HIS A 68 3.17 1.69 1.53
C HIS A 68 1.96 1.47 2.45
N CYS A 69 1.81 2.35 3.42
CA CYS A 69 0.76 2.34 4.44
C CYS A 69 -0.43 3.21 4.09
N ASP A 70 -0.20 4.25 3.28
CA ASP A 70 -1.21 5.25 2.99
C ASP A 70 -2.34 4.72 2.10
N GLU A 71 -3.50 5.34 2.25
CA GLU A 71 -4.69 5.10 1.45
C GLU A 71 -5.17 6.39 0.81
N ILE A 72 -5.73 6.30 -0.40
CA ILE A 72 -6.39 7.41 -1.08
C ILE A 72 -7.48 8.02 -0.19
N SER A 73 -7.66 9.33 -0.31
CA SER A 73 -8.57 10.09 0.53
C SER A 73 -9.11 11.33 -0.19
N TRP A 74 -9.86 12.12 0.53
CA TRP A 74 -10.33 13.43 0.11
C TRP A 74 -9.88 14.46 1.12
N ILE A 75 -9.74 15.71 0.70
CA ILE A 75 -9.40 16.83 1.58
C ILE A 75 -10.48 17.92 1.46
N ILE A 76 -10.95 18.44 2.59
CA ILE A 76 -11.95 19.50 2.61
C ILE A 76 -11.35 20.76 2.02
N SER A 77 -11.95 21.27 0.94
CA SER A 77 -11.53 22.50 0.25
C SER A 77 -12.40 23.71 0.57
N HIS A 78 -13.69 23.50 0.91
CA HIS A 78 -14.62 24.57 1.25
C HIS A 78 -15.78 24.07 2.10
N ILE A 79 -16.33 24.96 2.94
CA ILE A 79 -17.52 24.72 3.77
C ILE A 79 -18.52 25.82 3.47
N GLY A 80 -19.66 25.45 2.88
CA GLY A 80 -20.76 26.36 2.58
C GLY A 80 -21.52 26.81 3.81
N ASP A 81 -22.17 27.97 3.75
CA ASP A 81 -23.00 28.49 4.84
C ASP A 81 -24.21 27.57 5.12
N ASP A 82 -24.61 26.78 4.13
CA ASP A 82 -25.65 25.74 4.19
C ASP A 82 -25.14 24.41 4.81
N GLY A 83 -23.92 24.36 5.31
CA GLY A 83 -23.32 23.15 5.91
C GLY A 83 -22.88 22.08 4.91
N LYS A 84 -22.90 22.35 3.59
CA LYS A 84 -22.37 21.39 2.60
C LYS A 84 -20.86 21.57 2.45
N ILE A 85 -20.14 20.45 2.37
CA ILE A 85 -18.68 20.42 2.37
C ILE A 85 -18.19 20.01 0.99
N SER A 86 -17.39 20.87 0.36
CA SER A 86 -16.69 20.57 -0.89
C SER A 86 -15.32 19.94 -0.61
N VAL A 87 -14.88 19.03 -1.48
CA VAL A 87 -13.62 18.31 -1.33
C VAL A 87 -12.78 18.35 -2.59
N ASN A 88 -11.49 18.18 -2.42
CA ASN A 88 -10.55 17.83 -3.48
C ASN A 88 -10.06 16.38 -3.32
N ARG A 89 -9.54 15.79 -4.39
CA ARG A 89 -8.85 14.50 -4.33
C ARG A 89 -7.56 14.63 -3.52
N HIS A 90 -7.26 13.59 -2.76
CA HIS A 90 -5.97 13.43 -2.10
C HIS A 90 -5.48 12.00 -2.43
N GLY A 91 -4.63 11.89 -3.45
CA GLY A 91 -4.34 10.65 -4.17
C GLY A 91 -5.33 10.34 -5.31
N GLY A 92 -5.37 9.09 -5.73
CA GLY A 92 -6.15 8.61 -6.86
C GLY A 92 -7.65 8.41 -6.63
N SER A 93 -8.27 9.15 -5.70
CA SER A 93 -9.70 9.00 -5.35
C SER A 93 -10.65 9.18 -6.54
N ASP A 94 -11.54 8.21 -6.78
CA ASP A 94 -12.45 8.21 -7.92
C ASP A 94 -13.77 8.92 -7.62
N VAL A 95 -14.07 9.96 -8.39
CA VAL A 95 -15.32 10.74 -8.29
C VAL A 95 -16.56 9.93 -8.64
N GLN A 96 -16.43 8.87 -9.43
CA GLN A 96 -17.59 8.08 -9.87
C GLN A 96 -18.12 7.15 -8.77
N ILE A 97 -17.26 6.72 -7.85
CA ILE A 97 -17.67 5.84 -6.76
C ILE A 97 -18.07 6.61 -5.49
N ALA A 98 -17.70 7.88 -5.38
CA ALA A 98 -17.97 8.69 -4.17
C ALA A 98 -19.46 8.90 -3.86
N PRO A 99 -20.35 9.17 -4.84
CA PRO A 99 -21.77 9.38 -4.58
C PRO A 99 -22.42 8.24 -3.78
N SER A 100 -23.19 8.60 -2.75
CA SER A 100 -23.91 7.68 -1.87
C SER A 100 -23.04 6.85 -0.92
N LYS A 101 -21.75 7.17 -0.80
CA LYS A 101 -20.86 6.53 0.17
C LYS A 101 -20.89 7.22 1.52
N LYS A 102 -20.77 6.41 2.58
CA LYS A 102 -20.48 6.91 3.93
C LYS A 102 -19.01 7.27 4.05
N VAL A 103 -18.73 8.31 4.82
CA VAL A 103 -17.37 8.79 5.06
C VAL A 103 -17.17 9.14 6.52
N VAL A 104 -15.90 9.25 6.91
CA VAL A 104 -15.49 9.86 8.17
C VAL A 104 -14.55 11.03 7.88
N ILE A 105 -14.78 12.13 8.60
CA ILE A 105 -13.97 13.33 8.57
C ILE A 105 -13.03 13.29 9.76
N HIS A 106 -11.74 13.37 9.53
CA HIS A 106 -10.69 13.35 10.54
C HIS A 106 -10.49 14.76 11.08
N THR A 107 -11.11 15.07 12.23
CA THR A 107 -10.98 16.39 12.85
C THR A 107 -9.81 16.44 13.83
N ARG A 108 -9.18 17.59 13.95
CA ARG A 108 -8.03 17.75 14.85
C ARG A 108 -8.38 17.62 16.34
N LYS A 109 -9.59 18.00 16.74
CA LYS A 109 -9.97 18.13 18.17
C LYS A 109 -11.01 17.12 18.62
N ASN A 110 -11.95 16.77 17.76
CA ASN A 110 -13.14 16.01 18.13
C ASN A 110 -13.14 14.57 17.59
N GLY A 111 -11.99 14.11 17.07
CA GLY A 111 -11.86 12.76 16.49
C GLY A 111 -12.58 12.63 15.16
N LEU A 112 -13.25 11.51 14.95
CA LEU A 112 -13.92 11.18 13.70
C LEU A 112 -15.36 11.70 13.72
N VAL A 113 -15.76 12.39 12.64
CA VAL A 113 -17.14 12.85 12.42
C VAL A 113 -17.69 12.15 11.18
N GLU A 114 -18.85 11.52 11.32
CA GLU A 114 -19.51 10.83 10.21
C GLU A 114 -20.15 11.81 9.22
N GLY A 115 -20.16 11.42 7.95
CA GLY A 115 -20.83 12.11 6.87
C GLY A 115 -21.17 11.18 5.71
N VAL A 116 -21.82 11.73 4.69
CA VAL A 116 -22.14 11.01 3.47
C VAL A 116 -21.82 11.87 2.26
N PHE A 117 -21.28 11.27 1.18
CA PHE A 117 -21.35 11.90 -0.12
C PHE A 117 -22.80 11.91 -0.61
N GLY A 118 -23.42 13.10 -0.59
CA GLY A 118 -24.80 13.28 -1.05
C GLY A 118 -24.88 13.14 -2.57
N TRP A 119 -26.01 12.65 -3.06
CA TRP A 119 -26.30 12.63 -4.49
C TRP A 119 -27.81 12.80 -4.73
N PRO A 120 -28.23 13.61 -5.72
CA PRO A 120 -29.64 13.81 -6.00
C PRO A 120 -30.34 12.49 -6.39
N ALA A 121 -31.54 12.26 -5.86
CA ALA A 121 -32.34 11.10 -6.22
C ALA A 121 -32.62 11.05 -7.74
N ILE A 122 -32.75 9.86 -8.30
CA ILE A 122 -32.99 9.65 -9.74
C ILE A 122 -34.20 10.44 -10.23
N HIS A 123 -35.27 10.57 -9.42
CA HIS A 123 -36.53 11.25 -9.76
C HIS A 123 -36.36 12.77 -9.96
N VAL A 124 -35.34 13.40 -9.39
CA VAL A 124 -35.11 14.84 -9.47
C VAL A 124 -33.94 15.24 -10.38
N ARG A 125 -33.18 14.26 -10.84
CA ARG A 125 -32.10 14.52 -11.81
C ARG A 125 -32.69 14.92 -13.16
N LYS A 126 -32.33 16.10 -13.65
CA LYS A 126 -32.74 16.59 -14.96
C LYS A 126 -31.63 16.37 -15.97
N GLY A 127 -31.93 15.73 -17.10
CA GLY A 127 -30.98 15.51 -18.20
C GLY A 127 -30.51 14.06 -18.31
N LYS A 128 -29.52 13.81 -19.18
CA LYS A 128 -28.88 12.49 -19.31
C LYS A 128 -28.06 12.19 -18.06
N ASP A 129 -28.08 10.95 -17.62
CA ASP A 129 -27.17 10.48 -16.57
C ASP A 129 -25.72 10.66 -17.06
N SER A 130 -25.04 11.66 -16.52
CA SER A 130 -23.63 11.92 -16.73
C SER A 130 -22.82 11.41 -15.54
N ALA A 131 -21.58 11.03 -15.79
CA ALA A 131 -20.66 10.72 -14.71
C ALA A 131 -20.52 11.93 -13.76
N PRO A 132 -20.40 11.69 -12.44
CA PRO A 132 -20.15 12.78 -11.49
C PRO A 132 -18.85 13.50 -11.82
N GLU A 133 -18.83 14.81 -11.61
CA GLU A 133 -17.61 15.62 -11.68
C GLU A 133 -17.21 16.05 -10.25
N LEU A 134 -15.94 16.28 -10.01
CA LEU A 134 -15.43 16.71 -8.71
C LEU A 134 -16.16 17.92 -8.13
N LYS A 135 -16.45 18.91 -8.95
CA LYS A 135 -17.18 20.14 -8.56
C LYS A 135 -18.62 19.89 -8.07
N ASN A 136 -19.18 18.71 -8.39
CA ASN A 136 -20.54 18.33 -8.03
C ASN A 136 -20.58 17.45 -6.77
N LEU A 137 -19.42 17.01 -6.26
CA LEU A 137 -19.35 16.23 -5.03
C LEU A 137 -19.49 17.14 -3.82
N PHE A 138 -20.32 16.70 -2.89
CA PHE A 138 -20.43 17.35 -1.57
C PHE A 138 -20.64 16.31 -0.46
N ILE A 139 -20.16 16.64 0.72
CA ILE A 139 -20.40 15.84 1.90
C ILE A 139 -21.47 16.54 2.75
N ASP A 140 -22.38 15.74 3.26
CA ASP A 140 -23.44 16.12 4.17
C ASP A 140 -23.24 15.39 5.50
N THR A 141 -23.22 16.13 6.61
CA THR A 141 -23.07 15.60 7.97
C THR A 141 -24.39 15.64 8.76
N GLY A 142 -25.50 15.98 8.10
CA GLY A 142 -26.81 16.15 8.71
C GLY A 142 -27.02 17.50 9.41
N TYR A 143 -26.10 18.45 9.23
CA TYR A 143 -26.21 19.81 9.74
C TYR A 143 -26.25 20.82 8.59
N ASP A 144 -27.14 21.80 8.68
CA ASP A 144 -27.41 22.81 7.65
C ASP A 144 -26.83 24.19 8.03
N SER A 145 -25.64 24.19 8.66
CA SER A 145 -25.00 25.43 9.12
C SER A 145 -23.48 25.25 9.25
N LYS A 146 -22.73 26.17 8.69
CA LYS A 146 -21.28 26.24 8.85
C LYS A 146 -20.83 26.36 10.30
N ASP A 147 -21.59 27.11 11.13
CA ASP A 147 -21.25 27.27 12.53
C ASP A 147 -21.31 25.93 13.27
N LYS A 148 -22.33 25.09 12.97
CA LYS A 148 -22.45 23.76 13.55
C LYS A 148 -21.26 22.85 13.13
N LEU A 149 -20.82 22.91 11.90
CA LEU A 149 -19.65 22.18 11.45
C LEU A 149 -18.38 22.64 12.17
N THR A 150 -18.24 23.93 12.38
CA THR A 150 -17.12 24.51 13.16
C THR A 150 -17.15 24.03 14.63
N GLU A 151 -18.33 23.96 15.27
CA GLU A 151 -18.49 23.39 16.61
C GLU A 151 -18.06 21.91 16.66
N LEU A 152 -18.31 21.13 15.59
CA LEU A 152 -17.84 19.75 15.44
C LEU A 152 -16.32 19.65 15.14
N GLY A 153 -15.64 20.77 14.96
CA GLY A 153 -14.21 20.81 14.64
C GLY A 153 -13.89 20.53 13.19
N ILE A 154 -14.89 20.61 12.29
CA ILE A 154 -14.69 20.45 10.87
C ILE A 154 -14.14 21.77 10.29
N GLU A 155 -13.01 21.67 9.60
CA GLU A 155 -12.31 22.81 9.01
C GLU A 155 -11.73 22.45 7.64
N VAL A 156 -11.42 23.47 6.82
CA VAL A 156 -10.71 23.29 5.56
C VAL A 156 -9.35 22.64 5.85
N GLY A 157 -8.99 21.63 5.04
CA GLY A 157 -7.79 20.84 5.23
C GLY A 157 -8.01 19.55 6.06
N ASN A 158 -9.18 19.32 6.64
CA ASN A 158 -9.47 18.02 7.23
C ASN A 158 -9.52 16.95 6.14
N ILE A 159 -8.97 15.79 6.45
CA ILE A 159 -9.00 14.63 5.57
C ILE A 159 -10.33 13.89 5.74
N VAL A 160 -10.77 13.26 4.65
CA VAL A 160 -11.99 12.46 4.61
C VAL A 160 -11.68 11.11 3.97
N THR A 161 -12.09 10.03 4.63
CA THR A 161 -11.94 8.66 4.13
C THR A 161 -13.29 7.96 4.03
N PHE A 162 -13.39 6.95 3.19
CA PHE A 162 -14.54 6.04 3.19
C PHE A 162 -14.57 5.25 4.50
N SER A 163 -15.76 4.88 4.97
CA SER A 163 -15.97 4.15 6.22
C SER A 163 -16.24 2.65 6.03
N ASP A 164 -16.04 2.14 4.82
CA ASP A 164 -16.24 0.72 4.53
C ASP A 164 -15.22 -0.14 5.30
N GLU A 165 -15.68 -1.27 5.85
CA GLU A 165 -14.87 -2.16 6.67
C GLU A 165 -14.37 -3.38 5.89
N PHE A 166 -13.27 -3.95 6.38
CA PHE A 166 -12.71 -5.21 5.90
C PHE A 166 -13.68 -6.39 6.13
N SER A 167 -13.81 -7.23 5.12
CA SER A 167 -14.57 -8.48 5.15
C SER A 167 -13.89 -9.58 4.35
N GLU A 168 -14.41 -10.80 4.45
CA GLU A 168 -13.98 -11.93 3.64
C GLU A 168 -15.17 -12.38 2.76
N LEU A 169 -14.94 -12.53 1.46
CA LEU A 169 -15.94 -13.02 0.51
C LEU A 169 -15.37 -14.22 -0.27
N GLY A 170 -15.78 -15.41 0.10
CA GLY A 170 -15.20 -16.65 -0.44
C GLY A 170 -13.67 -16.68 -0.20
N ASP A 171 -12.91 -16.82 -1.28
CA ASP A 171 -11.45 -16.90 -1.22
C ASP A 171 -10.75 -15.54 -1.27
N TYR A 172 -11.51 -14.44 -1.14
CA TYR A 172 -10.98 -13.09 -1.22
C TYR A 172 -11.05 -12.35 0.12
N TYR A 173 -10.04 -11.55 0.37
CA TYR A 173 -10.09 -10.41 1.27
C TYR A 173 -10.76 -9.26 0.54
N VAL A 174 -11.68 -8.54 1.21
CA VAL A 174 -12.45 -7.43 0.62
C VAL A 174 -12.42 -6.23 1.54
N GLY A 175 -12.14 -5.06 1.02
CA GLY A 175 -12.15 -3.83 1.80
C GLY A 175 -11.69 -2.63 0.99
N LYS A 176 -11.68 -1.48 1.64
CA LYS A 176 -10.94 -0.31 1.17
C LYS A 176 -9.47 -0.49 1.53
N SER A 177 -8.59 0.18 0.82
CA SER A 177 -7.15 0.25 1.16
C SER A 177 -6.42 -1.10 1.29
N LEU A 178 -6.87 -2.15 0.56
CA LEU A 178 -6.00 -3.29 0.31
C LEU A 178 -4.77 -2.83 -0.48
N ASP A 179 -4.92 -1.84 -1.32
CA ASP A 179 -3.90 -0.97 -1.85
C ASP A 179 -3.46 0.03 -0.76
N ASN A 180 -2.23 -0.04 -0.16
CA ASN A 180 -1.35 -1.21 -0.22
C ASN A 180 -1.10 -1.77 1.20
N LYS A 181 -2.10 -1.67 2.08
CA LYS A 181 -2.02 -2.28 3.42
C LYS A 181 -1.89 -3.80 3.35
N ILE A 182 -2.33 -4.45 2.27
CA ILE A 182 -2.09 -5.87 2.09
C ILE A 182 -0.58 -6.15 1.92
N GLY A 183 0.14 -5.27 1.22
CA GLY A 183 1.60 -5.31 1.14
C GLY A 183 2.25 -5.12 2.50
N GLY A 184 1.79 -4.13 3.29
CA GLY A 184 2.25 -3.93 4.67
C GLY A 184 2.05 -5.17 5.55
N TYR A 185 0.92 -5.88 5.39
CA TYR A 185 0.69 -7.17 6.03
C TYR A 185 1.67 -8.24 5.55
N ILE A 186 1.89 -8.36 4.23
CA ILE A 186 2.80 -9.33 3.62
C ILE A 186 4.21 -9.20 4.19
N ILE A 187 4.80 -8.01 4.19
CA ILE A 187 6.18 -7.82 4.67
C ILE A 187 6.32 -8.06 6.19
N ALA A 188 5.28 -7.74 6.97
CA ALA A 188 5.25 -8.05 8.40
C ALA A 188 5.19 -9.56 8.66
N GLU A 189 4.39 -10.31 7.86
CA GLU A 189 4.33 -11.78 7.93
C GLU A 189 5.65 -12.45 7.50
N VAL A 190 6.38 -11.87 6.55
CA VAL A 190 7.73 -12.32 6.20
C VAL A 190 8.66 -12.20 7.40
N ALA A 191 8.68 -11.05 8.08
CA ALA A 191 9.48 -10.83 9.29
C ALA A 191 9.12 -11.83 10.40
N ARG A 192 7.83 -12.05 10.64
CA ARG A 192 7.35 -13.04 11.61
C ARG A 192 7.87 -14.45 11.28
N ARG A 193 7.71 -14.90 10.03
CA ARG A 193 8.15 -16.24 9.61
C ARG A 193 9.65 -16.42 9.70
N LEU A 194 10.45 -15.42 9.37
CA LEU A 194 11.90 -15.45 9.55
C LEU A 194 12.26 -15.67 11.04
N LYS A 195 11.60 -14.92 11.93
CA LYS A 195 11.84 -15.02 13.39
C LYS A 195 11.40 -16.35 13.96
N GLU A 196 10.18 -16.79 13.66
CA GLU A 196 9.62 -18.04 14.21
C GLU A 196 10.36 -19.30 13.74
N ASN A 197 10.92 -19.27 12.52
CA ASN A 197 11.73 -20.38 12.00
C ASN A 197 13.23 -20.23 12.31
N ASP A 198 13.62 -19.25 13.15
CA ASP A 198 15.03 -18.95 13.52
C ASP A 198 15.95 -18.76 12.31
N ILE A 199 15.44 -18.20 11.22
CA ILE A 199 16.21 -17.92 10.01
C ILE A 199 17.11 -16.72 10.26
N LYS A 200 18.43 -16.92 10.10
CA LYS A 200 19.44 -15.87 10.20
C LYS A 200 19.98 -15.51 8.84
N LEU A 201 19.58 -14.37 8.35
CA LEU A 201 20.06 -13.83 7.07
C LEU A 201 21.54 -13.43 7.15
N PRO A 202 22.28 -13.46 6.04
CA PRO A 202 23.69 -13.06 6.03
C PRO A 202 23.91 -11.55 5.93
N TYR A 203 22.86 -10.73 5.97
CA TYR A 203 22.82 -9.28 5.81
C TYR A 203 21.76 -8.68 6.73
N ASP A 204 21.75 -7.36 6.90
CA ASP A 204 20.70 -6.66 7.63
C ASP A 204 19.46 -6.48 6.73
N LEU A 205 18.30 -6.91 7.22
CA LEU A 205 17.01 -6.75 6.57
C LEU A 205 16.28 -5.55 7.17
N TYR A 206 15.88 -4.62 6.31
CA TYR A 206 15.04 -3.48 6.63
C TYR A 206 13.64 -3.75 6.08
N VAL A 207 12.67 -3.84 6.96
CA VAL A 207 11.25 -4.02 6.60
C VAL A 207 10.58 -2.68 6.74
N VAL A 208 10.20 -2.08 5.63
CA VAL A 208 9.76 -0.67 5.55
C VAL A 208 8.28 -0.59 5.24
N ASN A 209 7.52 0.14 6.06
CA ASN A 209 6.16 0.53 5.78
C ASN A 209 6.15 2.04 5.50
N SER A 210 6.17 2.42 4.23
CA SER A 210 6.34 3.80 3.78
C SER A 210 5.04 4.60 3.85
N VAL A 211 5.12 5.91 3.65
CA VAL A 211 4.00 6.85 3.63
C VAL A 211 3.96 7.61 2.31
N GLN A 212 2.79 8.18 1.96
CA GLN A 212 2.63 9.13 0.85
C GLN A 212 3.06 8.57 -0.53
N GLU A 213 2.84 7.28 -0.76
CA GLU A 213 3.00 6.69 -2.09
C GLU A 213 2.04 7.34 -3.07
N GLU A 214 0.76 7.39 -2.72
CA GLU A 214 -0.41 7.80 -3.51
C GLU A 214 -0.37 9.25 -4.06
N VAL A 215 0.54 10.06 -3.54
CA VAL A 215 0.73 11.47 -3.96
C VAL A 215 2.10 11.75 -4.54
N GLY A 216 2.95 10.73 -4.67
CA GLY A 216 4.23 10.92 -5.36
C GLY A 216 5.42 10.12 -4.82
N LEU A 217 5.19 8.94 -4.22
CA LEU A 217 6.23 8.01 -3.79
C LEU A 217 7.20 8.63 -2.79
N TYR A 218 6.70 9.52 -1.91
CA TYR A 218 7.59 10.38 -1.11
C TYR A 218 8.28 9.60 0.01
N GLY A 219 7.59 8.68 0.68
CA GLY A 219 8.16 7.85 1.73
C GLY A 219 9.29 6.98 1.21
N ALA A 220 9.09 6.29 0.09
CA ALA A 220 10.13 5.49 -0.55
C ALA A 220 11.34 6.31 -0.95
N LYS A 221 11.13 7.50 -1.53
CA LYS A 221 12.22 8.42 -1.90
C LYS A 221 13.04 8.87 -0.69
N MET A 222 12.39 9.17 0.43
CA MET A 222 13.07 9.60 1.66
C MET A 222 13.82 8.44 2.33
N VAL A 223 13.17 7.28 2.47
CA VAL A 223 13.77 6.13 3.15
C VAL A 223 14.90 5.51 2.33
N ALA A 224 14.83 5.52 1.01
CA ALA A 224 15.91 5.05 0.13
C ALA A 224 17.21 5.84 0.35
N GLN A 225 17.11 7.15 0.59
CA GLN A 225 18.26 8.01 0.91
C GLN A 225 18.74 7.81 2.35
N THR A 226 17.83 7.54 3.28
CA THR A 226 18.16 7.38 4.71
C THR A 226 18.85 6.04 4.98
N ILE A 227 18.33 4.95 4.44
CA ILE A 227 18.86 3.59 4.63
C ILE A 227 20.06 3.34 3.72
N CYS A 228 20.04 3.87 2.49
CA CYS A 228 21.02 3.57 1.43
C CYS A 228 21.19 2.06 1.22
N PRO A 229 20.12 1.32 0.83
CA PRO A 229 20.21 -0.13 0.70
C PRO A 229 21.00 -0.56 -0.52
N ASP A 230 21.53 -1.78 -0.48
CA ASP A 230 22.21 -2.43 -1.62
C ASP A 230 21.19 -3.06 -2.58
N ILE A 231 20.01 -3.43 -2.08
CA ILE A 231 18.87 -3.99 -2.83
C ILE A 231 17.56 -3.51 -2.21
N ALA A 232 16.56 -3.29 -3.04
CA ALA A 232 15.18 -3.08 -2.60
C ALA A 232 14.22 -4.04 -3.33
N ILE A 233 13.34 -4.69 -2.58
CA ILE A 233 12.25 -5.50 -3.10
C ILE A 233 10.95 -4.88 -2.57
N VAL A 234 10.20 -4.26 -3.46
CA VAL A 234 8.93 -3.59 -3.16
C VAL A 234 7.78 -4.58 -3.33
N THR A 235 6.75 -4.48 -2.56
CA THR A 235 5.47 -5.11 -2.85
C THR A 235 4.39 -4.05 -2.96
N ASP A 236 3.58 -4.20 -3.98
CA ASP A 236 2.43 -3.36 -4.25
C ASP A 236 1.31 -4.23 -4.84
N VAL A 237 0.26 -3.62 -5.31
CA VAL A 237 -0.83 -4.30 -6.01
C VAL A 237 -0.74 -4.07 -7.53
N CYS A 238 -1.31 -4.98 -8.31
CA CYS A 238 -1.48 -4.81 -9.75
C CYS A 238 -2.90 -5.19 -10.15
N HIS A 239 -3.32 -4.83 -11.37
CA HIS A 239 -4.67 -5.12 -11.82
C HIS A 239 -4.91 -6.63 -12.05
N ASN A 240 -5.93 -7.18 -11.38
CA ASN A 240 -6.48 -8.48 -11.75
C ASN A 240 -7.34 -8.31 -13.00
N THR A 241 -6.78 -8.67 -14.16
CA THR A 241 -7.41 -8.45 -15.47
C THR A 241 -8.54 -9.45 -15.78
N ASN A 242 -8.81 -10.39 -14.89
CA ASN A 242 -10.02 -11.24 -14.96
C ASN A 242 -11.25 -10.49 -14.40
N THR A 243 -11.35 -9.22 -14.74
CA THR A 243 -12.45 -8.31 -14.40
C THR A 243 -13.18 -7.95 -15.68
N PRO A 244 -14.54 -7.92 -15.69
CA PRO A 244 -15.29 -7.46 -16.86
C PRO A 244 -14.81 -6.09 -17.34
N MET A 245 -14.85 -5.84 -18.66
CA MET A 245 -14.42 -4.61 -19.33
C MET A 245 -12.90 -4.41 -19.45
N MET A 246 -12.07 -5.36 -19.04
CA MET A 246 -10.63 -5.33 -19.31
C MET A 246 -10.28 -6.15 -20.56
N ASP A 247 -9.34 -5.65 -21.36
CA ASP A 247 -8.85 -6.31 -22.56
C ASP A 247 -7.48 -6.95 -22.30
N LYS A 248 -7.44 -8.26 -22.24
CA LYS A 248 -6.20 -9.01 -21.94
C LYS A 248 -5.06 -8.76 -22.92
N SER A 249 -5.36 -8.35 -24.15
CA SER A 249 -4.34 -8.02 -25.13
C SER A 249 -3.67 -6.68 -24.87
N GLN A 250 -4.33 -5.81 -24.10
CA GLN A 250 -3.84 -4.48 -23.70
C GLN A 250 -3.39 -4.45 -22.24
N ASP A 251 -4.18 -5.09 -21.37
CA ASP A 251 -4.06 -4.98 -19.92
C ASP A 251 -3.32 -6.19 -19.28
N GLY A 252 -2.89 -7.19 -20.08
CA GLY A 252 -2.29 -8.43 -19.57
C GLY A 252 -3.32 -9.50 -19.18
N ASP A 253 -2.87 -10.72 -18.86
CA ASP A 253 -3.74 -11.85 -18.45
C ASP A 253 -3.43 -12.28 -17.00
N ILE A 254 -3.63 -11.38 -16.04
CA ILE A 254 -3.38 -11.59 -14.61
C ILE A 254 -4.67 -12.03 -13.91
N LYS A 255 -4.60 -13.11 -13.14
CA LYS A 255 -5.75 -13.75 -12.50
C LYS A 255 -5.54 -13.94 -11.01
N GLY A 256 -6.56 -13.68 -10.22
CA GLY A 256 -6.58 -14.04 -8.80
C GLY A 256 -6.52 -15.55 -8.59
N GLY A 257 -5.79 -15.98 -7.56
CA GLY A 257 -5.56 -17.39 -7.22
C GLY A 257 -4.49 -18.05 -8.10
N LYS A 258 -3.66 -17.29 -8.80
CA LYS A 258 -2.57 -17.81 -9.65
C LYS A 258 -1.18 -17.37 -9.19
N GLY A 259 -1.09 -16.79 -8.01
CA GLY A 259 0.15 -16.36 -7.37
C GLY A 259 0.48 -14.90 -7.58
N GLY A 260 1.56 -14.45 -6.93
CA GLY A 260 2.08 -13.09 -7.06
C GLY A 260 2.56 -12.78 -8.47
N VAL A 261 2.75 -11.51 -8.76
CA VAL A 261 3.12 -11.02 -10.10
C VAL A 261 4.52 -10.42 -10.07
N LEU A 262 5.35 -10.83 -11.01
CA LEU A 262 6.63 -10.19 -11.30
C LEU A 262 6.48 -9.29 -12.52
N GLU A 263 6.67 -8.01 -12.31
CA GLU A 263 6.55 -7.01 -13.37
C GLU A 263 7.85 -6.80 -14.13
N HIS A 264 7.75 -6.74 -15.43
CA HIS A 264 8.83 -6.36 -16.33
C HIS A 264 8.68 -4.88 -16.71
N THR A 265 9.48 -4.03 -16.08
CA THR A 265 9.60 -2.59 -16.38
C THR A 265 11.06 -2.18 -16.42
N ALA A 266 11.36 -0.95 -16.82
CA ALA A 266 12.74 -0.47 -16.88
C ALA A 266 13.40 -0.32 -15.49
N GLN A 267 12.63 -0.04 -14.44
CA GLN A 267 13.13 0.08 -13.07
C GLN A 267 13.37 -1.29 -12.41
N ASN A 268 12.69 -2.33 -12.85
CA ASN A 268 12.84 -3.67 -12.29
C ASN A 268 14.10 -4.35 -12.78
N HIS A 269 15.04 -4.59 -11.87
CA HIS A 269 16.37 -5.12 -12.20
C HIS A 269 16.29 -6.58 -12.64
N ARG A 270 16.69 -6.86 -13.87
CA ARG A 270 16.52 -8.17 -14.53
C ARG A 270 17.10 -9.34 -13.74
N LYS A 271 18.29 -9.17 -13.17
CA LYS A 271 18.93 -10.23 -12.37
C LYS A 271 18.18 -10.50 -11.05
N LEU A 272 17.49 -9.54 -10.48
CA LEU A 272 16.61 -9.77 -9.33
C LEU A 272 15.35 -10.53 -9.76
N ILE A 273 14.75 -10.18 -10.88
CA ILE A 273 13.60 -10.92 -11.43
C ILE A 273 13.99 -12.39 -11.64
N GLU A 274 15.14 -12.66 -12.30
CA GLU A 274 15.58 -14.03 -12.54
C GLU A 274 15.84 -14.80 -11.24
N LEU A 275 16.47 -14.18 -10.25
CA LEU A 275 16.66 -14.79 -8.91
C LEU A 275 15.32 -15.19 -8.28
N ILE A 276 14.33 -14.29 -8.29
CA ILE A 276 13.02 -14.56 -7.72
C ILE A 276 12.31 -15.69 -8.47
N ARG A 277 12.41 -15.71 -9.78
CA ARG A 277 11.86 -16.78 -10.63
C ARG A 277 12.49 -18.13 -10.33
N GLU A 278 13.83 -18.21 -10.32
CA GLU A 278 14.57 -19.43 -10.00
C GLU A 278 14.19 -19.97 -8.62
N VAL A 279 14.08 -19.10 -7.64
CA VAL A 279 13.65 -19.45 -6.28
C VAL A 279 12.20 -19.94 -6.26
N SER A 280 11.30 -19.22 -6.94
CA SER A 280 9.88 -19.59 -7.00
C SER A 280 9.66 -20.93 -7.69
N ASP A 281 10.35 -21.18 -8.78
CA ASP A 281 10.30 -22.46 -9.52
C ASP A 281 10.82 -23.60 -8.64
N LYS A 282 11.94 -23.41 -7.96
CA LYS A 282 12.56 -24.40 -7.05
C LYS A 282 11.63 -24.77 -5.89
N GLU A 283 10.98 -23.77 -5.30
CA GLU A 283 10.10 -23.95 -4.13
C GLU A 283 8.63 -24.23 -4.53
N CYS A 284 8.36 -24.40 -5.84
CA CYS A 284 7.02 -24.62 -6.39
C CYS A 284 6.00 -23.55 -5.98
N ILE A 285 6.42 -22.28 -5.93
CA ILE A 285 5.56 -21.14 -5.62
C ILE A 285 4.95 -20.62 -6.92
N PRO A 286 3.60 -20.56 -7.03
CA PRO A 286 2.98 -20.02 -8.23
C PRO A 286 3.22 -18.52 -8.36
N TYR A 287 3.54 -18.07 -9.57
CA TYR A 287 3.68 -16.65 -9.91
C TYR A 287 3.22 -16.40 -11.34
N GLN A 288 2.98 -15.13 -11.66
CA GLN A 288 2.58 -14.66 -12.99
C GLN A 288 3.58 -13.59 -13.46
N LEU A 289 3.60 -13.34 -14.77
CA LEU A 289 4.47 -12.32 -15.38
C LEU A 289 3.61 -11.26 -16.05
N GLU A 290 3.99 -9.98 -15.87
CA GLU A 290 3.32 -8.84 -16.45
C GLU A 290 4.31 -7.82 -16.98
N VAL A 291 3.88 -7.02 -17.95
CA VAL A 291 4.52 -5.74 -18.25
C VAL A 291 3.83 -4.68 -17.40
N GLY A 292 4.48 -4.31 -16.30
CA GLY A 292 3.89 -3.45 -15.28
C GLY A 292 3.90 -1.97 -15.63
N SER A 293 3.37 -1.16 -14.71
CA SER A 293 3.33 0.30 -14.78
C SER A 293 4.56 0.95 -14.12
N TYR A 294 4.69 2.28 -14.26
CA TYR A 294 5.83 3.05 -13.72
C TYR A 294 5.50 3.83 -12.45
N GLY A 295 4.31 3.74 -11.90
CA GLY A 295 3.86 4.61 -10.82
C GLY A 295 3.80 3.92 -9.46
N ASN A 296 4.91 3.30 -9.00
CA ASN A 296 4.98 2.65 -7.69
C ASN A 296 6.32 2.96 -6.99
N ASP A 297 6.46 2.57 -5.74
CA ASP A 297 7.59 2.90 -4.86
C ASP A 297 8.95 2.35 -5.32
N THR A 298 8.99 1.43 -6.30
CA THR A 298 10.26 1.03 -6.94
C THR A 298 11.01 2.23 -7.51
N MET A 299 10.30 3.24 -8.03
CA MET A 299 10.92 4.46 -8.57
C MET A 299 11.66 5.27 -7.51
N GLY A 300 11.22 5.24 -6.27
CA GLY A 300 11.90 5.90 -5.16
C GLY A 300 13.28 5.30 -4.89
N PHE A 301 13.36 3.97 -4.88
CA PHE A 301 14.61 3.23 -4.71
C PHE A 301 15.48 3.23 -5.96
N PHE A 302 14.90 2.97 -7.12
CA PHE A 302 15.63 2.87 -8.39
C PHE A 302 16.49 4.10 -8.69
N LEU A 303 15.98 5.30 -8.39
CA LEU A 303 16.68 6.56 -8.67
C LEU A 303 17.63 7.01 -7.56
N ALA A 304 17.61 6.35 -6.39
CA ALA A 304 18.44 6.74 -5.27
C ALA A 304 19.89 6.21 -5.40
N ASN A 305 20.84 6.90 -4.78
CA ASN A 305 22.24 6.48 -4.58
C ASN A 305 22.95 5.96 -5.86
N GLY A 306 22.65 6.54 -7.00
CA GLY A 306 23.25 6.13 -8.28
C GLY A 306 22.66 4.87 -8.90
N GLY A 307 21.51 4.44 -8.44
CA GLY A 307 20.75 3.30 -8.94
C GLY A 307 20.81 2.07 -8.02
N ILE A 308 19.80 1.90 -7.19
CA ILE A 308 19.65 0.70 -6.36
C ILE A 308 18.98 -0.40 -7.19
N PRO A 309 19.56 -1.63 -7.26
CA PRO A 309 18.86 -2.76 -7.83
C PRO A 309 17.52 -2.99 -7.14
N THR A 310 16.42 -2.81 -7.88
CA THR A 310 15.07 -2.81 -7.34
C THR A 310 14.18 -3.75 -8.14
N VAL A 311 13.19 -4.35 -7.52
CA VAL A 311 12.15 -5.16 -8.15
C VAL A 311 10.85 -5.06 -7.37
N ILE A 312 9.72 -5.24 -8.05
CA ILE A 312 8.41 -5.37 -7.43
C ILE A 312 7.91 -6.81 -7.51
N ILE A 313 7.25 -7.27 -6.45
CA ILE A 313 6.42 -8.47 -6.40
C ILE A 313 5.01 -8.00 -6.08
N ALA A 314 4.12 -7.97 -7.06
CA ALA A 314 2.79 -7.40 -6.91
C ALA A 314 1.73 -8.45 -6.53
N THR A 315 0.68 -8.00 -5.85
CA THR A 315 -0.50 -8.80 -5.52
C THR A 315 -1.65 -8.45 -6.48
N PRO A 316 -2.23 -9.42 -7.23
CA PRO A 316 -3.38 -9.15 -8.09
C PRO A 316 -4.58 -8.62 -7.32
N LEU A 317 -5.05 -7.42 -7.65
CA LEU A 317 -6.16 -6.73 -7.00
C LEU A 317 -7.28 -6.42 -7.99
N LYS A 318 -8.53 -6.73 -7.63
CA LYS A 318 -9.71 -6.26 -8.35
C LYS A 318 -10.19 -4.95 -7.75
N TYR A 319 -10.73 -4.10 -8.62
CA TYR A 319 -11.44 -2.88 -8.19
C TYR A 319 -10.57 -1.91 -7.39
N MET A 320 -9.29 -1.83 -7.75
CA MET A 320 -8.31 -0.90 -7.15
C MET A 320 -8.89 0.52 -7.02
N HIS A 321 -8.55 1.23 -5.94
CA HIS A 321 -9.03 2.58 -5.61
C HIS A 321 -10.55 2.66 -5.42
N THR A 322 -11.18 1.53 -5.02
CA THR A 322 -12.59 1.52 -4.62
C THR A 322 -12.75 1.09 -3.15
N THR A 323 -13.98 1.06 -2.67
CA THR A 323 -14.25 0.59 -1.29
C THR A 323 -14.45 -0.92 -1.20
N VAL A 324 -14.35 -1.63 -2.32
CA VAL A 324 -14.58 -3.09 -2.45
C VAL A 324 -13.44 -3.76 -3.20
N GLU A 325 -12.22 -3.31 -2.97
CA GLU A 325 -11.03 -3.96 -3.49
C GLU A 325 -10.99 -5.43 -3.05
N MET A 326 -10.46 -6.31 -3.91
CA MET A 326 -10.46 -7.75 -3.64
C MET A 326 -9.10 -8.36 -3.98
N ALA A 327 -8.41 -8.91 -2.96
CA ALA A 327 -7.18 -9.69 -3.09
C ALA A 327 -7.45 -11.17 -2.79
N HIS A 328 -6.99 -12.09 -3.64
CA HIS A 328 -7.14 -13.52 -3.40
C HIS A 328 -6.17 -13.99 -2.31
N LYS A 329 -6.68 -14.78 -1.34
CA LYS A 329 -5.90 -15.24 -0.17
C LYS A 329 -4.66 -16.03 -0.55
N GLU A 330 -4.75 -16.87 -1.59
CA GLU A 330 -3.61 -17.66 -2.08
C GLU A 330 -2.55 -16.81 -2.77
N ASP A 331 -2.93 -15.69 -3.41
CA ASP A 331 -1.95 -14.78 -4.00
C ASP A 331 -1.15 -14.06 -2.92
N VAL A 332 -1.82 -13.60 -1.86
CA VAL A 332 -1.16 -13.01 -0.68
C VAL A 332 -0.17 -13.99 -0.06
N GLU A 333 -0.59 -15.25 0.13
CA GLU A 333 0.29 -16.31 0.65
C GLU A 333 1.47 -16.60 -0.31
N SER A 334 1.22 -16.57 -1.62
CA SER A 334 2.26 -16.75 -2.64
C SER A 334 3.30 -15.63 -2.55
N VAL A 335 2.88 -14.36 -2.47
CA VAL A 335 3.80 -13.22 -2.36
C VAL A 335 4.62 -13.31 -1.06
N ILE A 336 4.02 -13.67 0.07
CA ILE A 336 4.76 -13.91 1.32
C ILE A 336 5.85 -14.97 1.13
N LYS A 337 5.53 -16.10 0.47
CA LYS A 337 6.51 -17.16 0.19
C LYS A 337 7.59 -16.70 -0.77
N MET A 338 7.24 -15.95 -1.82
CA MET A 338 8.23 -15.39 -2.76
C MET A 338 9.26 -14.53 -2.02
N PHE A 339 8.83 -13.62 -1.15
CA PHE A 339 9.75 -12.85 -0.29
C PHE A 339 10.55 -13.76 0.63
N TYR A 340 9.87 -14.61 1.39
CA TYR A 340 10.50 -15.45 2.41
C TYR A 340 11.64 -16.31 1.88
N TYR A 341 11.43 -16.96 0.73
CA TYR A 341 12.46 -17.81 0.13
C TYR A 341 13.49 -17.00 -0.65
N THR A 342 13.11 -15.92 -1.33
CA THR A 342 14.06 -15.04 -2.03
C THR A 342 15.09 -14.46 -1.06
N LEU A 343 14.65 -13.93 0.09
CA LEU A 343 15.54 -13.38 1.10
C LEU A 343 16.58 -14.40 1.59
N GLN A 344 16.24 -15.68 1.68
CA GLN A 344 17.16 -16.74 2.09
C GLN A 344 18.15 -17.13 0.99
N ASN A 345 17.92 -16.75 -0.26
CA ASN A 345 18.78 -17.03 -1.41
C ASN A 345 19.62 -15.80 -1.87
N ILE A 346 19.52 -14.65 -1.20
CA ILE A 346 20.41 -13.50 -1.41
C ILE A 346 21.68 -13.70 -0.57
N GLU A 347 22.86 -13.57 -1.22
CA GLU A 347 24.15 -13.66 -0.55
C GLU A 347 24.63 -12.30 -0.02
N ASN A 348 25.40 -12.31 1.05
CA ASN A 348 26.04 -11.10 1.58
C ASN A 348 27.04 -10.52 0.60
N GLY A 349 26.82 -9.29 0.15
CA GLY A 349 27.66 -8.61 -0.85
C GLY A 349 27.41 -9.08 -2.28
N GLN A 350 26.27 -9.71 -2.55
CA GLN A 350 25.86 -10.12 -3.89
C GLN A 350 25.79 -8.91 -4.83
N SER A 351 26.48 -9.00 -5.98
CA SER A 351 26.51 -7.92 -6.96
C SER A 351 25.51 -8.17 -8.09
N PHE A 352 24.64 -7.19 -8.29
CA PHE A 352 23.70 -7.16 -9.41
C PHE A 352 24.21 -6.36 -10.62
N LYS A 353 25.46 -5.87 -10.60
CA LYS A 353 26.08 -5.20 -11.74
C LYS A 353 26.07 -6.09 -12.98
N TYR A 354 25.75 -5.52 -14.14
CA TYR A 354 25.79 -6.25 -15.42
C TYR A 354 27.22 -6.52 -15.88
N HIS A 355 28.14 -5.62 -15.55
CA HIS A 355 29.54 -5.72 -15.95
C HIS A 355 30.46 -5.74 -14.72
N LYS A 356 31.54 -6.51 -14.83
CA LYS A 356 32.63 -6.54 -13.86
C LYS A 356 33.87 -5.93 -14.56
N PHE A 357 34.09 -4.65 -14.32
CA PHE A 357 35.30 -3.96 -14.77
C PHE A 357 36.19 -3.73 -13.55
#